data_7fd1eca5502058536e5953e3e2377ca0
#
_entry.id   7fd1eca5502058536e5953e3e2377ca0
#
_cell.length_a   1.000
_cell.length_b   1.000
_cell.length_c   1.000
_cell.angle_alpha   90.00
_cell.angle_beta   90.00
_cell.angle_gamma   90.00
#
_symmetry.space_group_name_H-M   'P 1'
#
loop_
_entity.id
_entity.type
_entity.pdbx_description
1 polymer ?
#
loop_
_entity_poly.entity_id
_entity_poly.type
_entity_poly.pdbx_seq_one_letter_code
_entity_poly.pdbx_strand_id
1 'polypeptide(L)'
;MSKSELVLENIPEVKKLIQQGKSNGEITYDEINDILPDKLLNSDKIDDVFILLNQLGIEVVEETTRKAAAPAPPKKRSSSSKKGSAASEDSSYIDDPIRLYLKEIGKVSLLSGDQEVDLAKRIEEGELLIEDAVIHSTLLINDLIKNHPRVRQGKVKLTDVLRINRLYYFSSVDMKQLEKKYNEKMNCIIAEDKRIMQFQNKLKKLDPQSKKAQELKAKVEDSMKTIVESIRLLEINEVEINKLSHKIQSMVGRIKDTYDFFSLIEKKFRKELKELKHFARKVEKGEEVRAIVHELKLKNKAELIELVKDIRNNERKIRRIEQEAGAPADSILKWGKQIDLGQRKISIAKKELINANLRLVVSIAKKYANRGMHFFDLIQEGNIGLIKAVDKFEYRKGYKFSTYATWWIRQAITRAISDQARTIRVPVHMIEQINKVMRETRLFQQEFGREPTPEELADRLGWPVSKIKGVKNVAREPISLETPVGEEEDSLLGDFIEDKYVDSPANTAAYRLLHEQINTVLKTLPAREQKVIRMRFGLDDGYSHTLEEVGYVFKVTRERIRQIEAKALRRLRHPTRARKLKDYLDYM
;
A
#
# COMPACT_ATOMS: atom_id res chain seq x y z
N MET A 1 11.56 -28.21 19.59
CA MET A 1 10.53 -27.81 18.62
C MET A 1 9.48 -26.95 19.33
N SER A 2 9.30 -25.72 18.87
CA SER A 2 8.28 -24.83 19.44
C SER A 2 6.87 -25.25 18.99
N LYS A 3 5.82 -24.86 19.74
CA LYS A 3 4.43 -25.17 19.35
C LYS A 3 4.05 -24.63 17.95
N SER A 4 4.74 -23.63 17.46
CA SER A 4 4.55 -23.05 16.12
C SER A 4 5.07 -23.95 15.00
N GLU A 5 6.15 -24.66 15.23
CA GLU A 5 6.75 -25.59 14.27
C GLU A 5 5.84 -26.80 13.98
N LEU A 6 5.18 -27.34 15.00
CA LEU A 6 4.22 -28.44 14.88
C LEU A 6 2.95 -28.09 14.08
N VAL A 7 2.57 -26.80 14.04
CA VAL A 7 1.40 -26.33 13.30
C VAL A 7 1.73 -26.11 11.82
N LEU A 8 2.92 -25.63 11.51
CA LEU A 8 3.39 -25.43 10.13
C LEU A 8 3.70 -26.76 9.44
N GLU A 9 4.24 -27.73 10.18
CA GLU A 9 4.43 -29.10 9.65
C GLU A 9 3.12 -29.76 9.21
N ASN A 10 1.98 -29.35 9.73
CA ASN A 10 0.68 -29.95 9.36
C ASN A 10 0.03 -29.32 8.11
N ILE A 11 0.60 -28.26 7.55
CA ILE A 11 0.13 -27.66 6.30
C ILE A 11 0.57 -28.55 5.12
N PRO A 12 -0.34 -29.02 4.26
CA PRO A 12 -0.02 -30.00 3.21
C PRO A 12 1.04 -29.48 2.21
N GLU A 13 1.08 -28.18 1.95
CA GLU A 13 2.06 -27.55 1.08
C GLU A 13 3.46 -27.52 1.72
N VAL A 14 3.54 -27.23 3.02
CA VAL A 14 4.80 -27.26 3.78
C VAL A 14 5.33 -28.68 3.90
N LYS A 15 4.45 -29.68 4.09
CA LYS A 15 4.85 -31.10 4.07
C LYS A 15 5.48 -31.51 2.75
N LYS A 16 4.93 -31.08 1.61
CA LYS A 16 5.50 -31.35 0.29
C LYS A 16 6.89 -30.74 0.15
N LEU A 17 7.07 -29.51 0.63
CA LEU A 17 8.35 -28.81 0.65
C LEU A 17 9.40 -29.56 1.50
N ILE A 18 9.03 -29.97 2.69
CA ILE A 18 9.90 -30.77 3.58
C ILE A 18 10.26 -32.11 2.96
N GLN A 19 9.31 -32.78 2.31
CA GLN A 19 9.54 -34.06 1.65
C GLN A 19 10.50 -33.94 0.46
N GLN A 20 10.34 -32.88 -0.36
CA GLN A 20 11.27 -32.55 -1.45
C GLN A 20 12.66 -32.18 -0.92
N GLY A 21 12.74 -31.37 0.12
CA GLY A 21 13.99 -30.98 0.75
C GLY A 21 14.75 -32.13 1.38
N LYS A 22 14.04 -33.05 2.03
CA LYS A 22 14.65 -34.29 2.59
C LYS A 22 15.14 -35.24 1.52
N SER A 23 14.50 -35.33 0.36
CA SER A 23 14.95 -36.18 -0.75
C SER A 23 16.16 -35.59 -1.50
N ASN A 24 16.26 -34.25 -1.60
CA ASN A 24 17.27 -33.56 -2.42
C ASN A 24 18.40 -32.93 -1.59
N GLY A 25 18.24 -32.81 -0.26
CA GLY A 25 19.17 -32.09 0.64
C GLY A 25 19.10 -30.57 0.57
N GLU A 26 18.58 -30.05 -0.50
CA GLU A 26 18.49 -28.61 -0.83
C GLU A 26 17.18 -28.28 -1.56
N ILE A 27 16.67 -27.07 -1.33
CA ILE A 27 15.48 -26.54 -1.99
C ILE A 27 15.84 -25.19 -2.61
N THR A 28 15.30 -24.90 -3.81
CA THR A 28 15.51 -23.60 -4.46
C THR A 28 14.43 -22.60 -4.02
N TYR A 29 14.77 -21.31 -4.07
CA TYR A 29 13.80 -20.24 -3.79
C TYR A 29 12.58 -20.27 -4.72
N ASP A 30 12.78 -20.73 -5.97
CA ASP A 30 11.70 -20.84 -6.94
C ASP A 30 10.74 -21.99 -6.60
N GLU A 31 11.25 -23.12 -6.11
CA GLU A 31 10.45 -24.23 -5.60
C GLU A 31 9.62 -23.83 -4.36
N ILE A 32 10.16 -22.96 -3.49
CA ILE A 32 9.44 -22.43 -2.33
C ILE A 32 8.27 -21.54 -2.78
N ASN A 33 8.51 -20.65 -3.76
CA ASN A 33 7.47 -19.79 -4.31
C ASN A 33 6.38 -20.55 -5.08
N ASP A 34 6.75 -21.65 -5.76
CA ASP A 34 5.80 -22.46 -6.55
C ASP A 34 4.89 -23.34 -5.68
N ILE A 35 5.34 -23.73 -4.51
CA ILE A 35 4.62 -24.68 -3.62
C ILE A 35 3.78 -23.94 -2.57
N LEU A 36 4.25 -22.79 -2.08
CA LEU A 36 3.53 -22.04 -1.05
C LEU A 36 2.44 -21.15 -1.64
N PRO A 37 1.22 -21.17 -1.09
CA PRO A 37 0.14 -20.29 -1.52
C PRO A 37 0.42 -18.81 -1.12
N ASP A 38 -0.08 -17.84 -1.91
CA ASP A 38 0.09 -16.40 -1.71
C ASP A 38 -0.23 -15.90 -0.29
N LYS A 39 -1.14 -16.59 0.39
CA LYS A 39 -1.51 -16.28 1.79
C LYS A 39 -0.39 -16.55 2.78
N LEU A 40 0.53 -17.45 2.47
CA LEU A 40 1.71 -17.76 3.28
C LEU A 40 2.91 -16.92 2.83
N LEU A 41 2.99 -16.57 1.55
CA LEU A 41 4.03 -15.73 0.97
C LEU A 41 3.98 -14.27 1.45
N ASN A 42 2.80 -13.76 1.78
CA ASN A 42 2.58 -12.37 2.21
C ASN A 42 2.53 -12.16 3.74
N SER A 43 2.81 -13.16 4.55
CA SER A 43 2.71 -13.09 6.01
C SER A 43 4.05 -13.39 6.67
N ASP A 44 4.16 -13.00 7.95
CA ASP A 44 5.31 -13.33 8.83
C ASP A 44 5.55 -14.86 8.95
N LYS A 45 4.70 -15.68 8.33
CA LYS A 45 4.76 -17.15 8.32
C LYS A 45 5.83 -17.70 7.40
N ILE A 46 6.29 -16.94 6.39
CA ILE A 46 7.35 -17.43 5.52
C ILE A 46 8.67 -17.55 6.27
N ASP A 47 8.89 -16.66 7.25
CA ASP A 47 10.08 -16.70 8.09
C ASP A 47 10.12 -17.98 8.93
N ASP A 48 8.95 -18.40 9.42
CA ASP A 48 8.82 -19.63 10.20
C ASP A 48 9.04 -20.87 9.33
N VAL A 49 8.68 -20.81 8.03
CA VAL A 49 8.99 -21.88 7.06
C VAL A 49 10.49 -21.96 6.79
N PHE A 50 11.19 -20.84 6.63
CA PHE A 50 12.65 -20.83 6.49
C PHE A 50 13.37 -21.37 7.74
N ILE A 51 12.87 -21.04 8.93
CA ILE A 51 13.38 -21.57 10.20
C ILE A 51 13.23 -23.10 10.22
N LEU A 52 12.05 -23.59 9.88
CA LEU A 52 11.73 -25.00 9.89
C LEU A 52 12.62 -25.77 8.89
N LEU A 53 12.83 -25.26 7.67
CA LEU A 53 13.70 -25.86 6.67
C LEU A 53 15.15 -25.93 7.15
N ASN A 54 15.67 -24.86 7.76
CA ASN A 54 17.02 -24.79 8.27
C ASN A 54 17.23 -25.73 9.49
N GLN A 55 16.25 -25.84 10.39
CA GLN A 55 16.28 -26.78 11.52
C GLN A 55 16.24 -28.25 11.08
N LEU A 56 15.61 -28.53 9.95
CA LEU A 56 15.57 -29.85 9.33
C LEU A 56 16.83 -30.14 8.49
N GLY A 57 17.82 -29.23 8.48
CA GLY A 57 19.08 -29.38 7.74
C GLY A 57 18.94 -29.26 6.22
N ILE A 58 17.87 -28.62 5.74
CA ILE A 58 17.61 -28.40 4.31
C ILE A 58 18.16 -27.02 3.94
N GLU A 59 19.19 -26.96 3.10
CA GLU A 59 19.75 -25.70 2.60
C GLU A 59 18.87 -25.10 1.51
N VAL A 60 18.61 -23.80 1.61
CA VAL A 60 17.89 -23.04 0.56
C VAL A 60 18.92 -22.42 -0.39
N VAL A 61 18.98 -22.93 -1.62
CA VAL A 61 19.98 -22.54 -2.64
C VAL A 61 19.37 -21.89 -3.87
N GLU A 62 20.16 -21.13 -4.61
CA GLU A 62 19.74 -20.61 -5.91
C GLU A 62 19.89 -21.69 -7.01
N GLU A 63 18.97 -21.72 -7.97
CA GLU A 63 18.98 -22.66 -9.12
C GLU A 63 20.31 -22.70 -9.90
N THR A 64 21.07 -21.59 -9.86
CA THR A 64 22.39 -21.46 -10.50
C THR A 64 23.49 -22.23 -9.81
N THR A 65 23.35 -22.55 -8.52
CA THR A 65 24.35 -23.28 -7.72
C THR A 65 24.29 -24.79 -7.95
N ARG A 66 23.11 -25.32 -8.26
CA ARG A 66 22.91 -26.76 -8.60
C ARG A 66 23.63 -27.20 -9.88
N LYS A 67 23.88 -26.28 -10.82
CA LYS A 67 24.59 -26.58 -12.09
C LYS A 67 26.12 -26.51 -12.00
N ALA A 68 26.68 -26.15 -10.85
CA ALA A 68 28.13 -25.96 -10.69
C ALA A 68 28.89 -27.16 -10.06
N ALA A 69 28.18 -28.25 -9.75
CA ALA A 69 28.77 -29.42 -9.08
C ALA A 69 29.17 -30.58 -10.03
N ALA A 70 29.76 -30.24 -11.20
CA ALA A 70 30.48 -31.22 -12.00
C ALA A 70 31.91 -30.69 -12.25
N PRO A 71 32.99 -31.41 -11.86
CA PRO A 71 34.36 -30.89 -11.99
C PRO A 71 34.85 -31.02 -13.42
N ALA A 72 35.11 -29.89 -14.09
CA ALA A 72 35.83 -29.82 -15.35
C ALA A 72 37.33 -29.51 -15.09
N PRO A 73 38.27 -30.08 -15.86
CA PRO A 73 39.69 -30.01 -15.59
C PRO A 73 40.31 -28.64 -15.89
N PRO A 74 41.45 -28.27 -15.29
CA PRO A 74 42.01 -26.93 -15.33
C PRO A 74 42.62 -26.58 -16.67
N LYS A 75 42.10 -25.59 -17.39
CA LYS A 75 42.79 -24.95 -18.52
C LYS A 75 43.68 -23.82 -18.06
N LYS A 76 44.96 -23.97 -18.41
CA LYS A 76 46.07 -23.01 -18.18
C LYS A 76 45.75 -21.64 -18.81
N ARG A 77 45.83 -20.60 -18.05
CA ARG A 77 45.82 -19.21 -18.53
C ARG A 77 47.18 -18.85 -19.10
N SER A 78 47.27 -18.53 -20.38
CA SER A 78 48.41 -17.84 -20.99
C SER A 78 48.20 -16.33 -20.83
N SER A 79 49.17 -15.69 -20.20
CA SER A 79 49.35 -14.25 -20.09
C SER A 79 49.78 -13.68 -21.43
N SER A 80 49.04 -12.72 -22.00
CA SER A 80 49.62 -11.79 -22.99
C SER A 80 49.24 -10.35 -22.63
N SER A 81 50.25 -9.64 -22.19
CA SER A 81 50.24 -8.19 -22.04
C SER A 81 50.15 -7.50 -23.39
N LYS A 82 49.18 -6.59 -23.58
CA LYS A 82 49.31 -5.49 -24.53
C LYS A 82 48.93 -4.18 -23.85
N LYS A 83 49.95 -3.37 -23.59
CA LYS A 83 49.84 -1.92 -23.41
C LYS A 83 49.44 -1.31 -24.75
N GLY A 84 48.47 -0.44 -24.73
CA GLY A 84 48.11 0.38 -25.90
C GLY A 84 47.15 1.48 -25.45
N SER A 85 47.71 2.65 -25.29
CA SER A 85 47.15 4.01 -25.35
C SER A 85 45.63 4.14 -25.44
N ALA A 86 45.01 4.66 -24.38
CA ALA A 86 43.71 5.25 -24.43
C ALA A 86 43.78 6.62 -23.74
N ALA A 87 43.97 7.63 -24.51
CA ALA A 87 43.60 8.99 -24.14
C ALA A 87 42.55 9.46 -25.14
N SER A 88 41.53 10.13 -24.63
CA SER A 88 40.49 10.87 -25.38
C SER A 88 39.29 10.07 -25.95
N GLU A 89 38.42 9.58 -25.05
CA GLU A 89 36.99 9.36 -25.35
C GLU A 89 36.08 9.47 -24.11
N ASP A 90 36.45 10.29 -23.13
CA ASP A 90 35.84 10.25 -21.80
C ASP A 90 34.82 11.37 -21.53
N SER A 91 34.42 12.16 -22.54
CA SER A 91 33.53 13.31 -22.33
C SER A 91 32.08 13.13 -22.73
N SER A 92 31.70 12.05 -23.45
CA SER A 92 30.31 11.81 -23.90
C SER A 92 29.53 10.79 -23.05
N TYR A 93 30.13 10.19 -22.03
CA TYR A 93 29.52 9.12 -21.22
C TYR A 93 29.11 9.54 -19.80
N ILE A 94 29.08 10.84 -19.52
CA ILE A 94 28.79 11.34 -18.14
C ILE A 94 27.29 11.33 -17.82
N ASP A 95 26.41 11.23 -18.81
CA ASP A 95 24.97 11.41 -18.66
C ASP A 95 24.14 10.11 -18.54
N ASP A 96 24.74 8.94 -18.37
CA ASP A 96 23.96 7.73 -18.09
C ASP A 96 23.59 7.65 -16.58
N PRO A 97 22.32 7.89 -16.21
CA PRO A 97 21.87 7.87 -14.81
C PRO A 97 22.19 6.54 -14.12
N ILE A 98 22.22 5.44 -14.89
CA ILE A 98 22.53 4.10 -14.38
C ILE A 98 23.99 4.02 -13.96
N ARG A 99 24.92 4.53 -14.76
CA ARG A 99 26.34 4.55 -14.43
C ARG A 99 26.63 5.40 -13.21
N LEU A 100 25.98 6.58 -13.13
CA LEU A 100 26.11 7.45 -11.95
C LEU A 100 25.62 6.75 -10.69
N TYR A 101 24.44 6.12 -10.75
CA TYR A 101 23.87 5.37 -9.65
C TYR A 101 24.80 4.21 -9.21
N LEU A 102 25.31 3.42 -10.14
CA LEU A 102 26.22 2.31 -9.85
C LEU A 102 27.55 2.81 -9.24
N LYS A 103 28.05 3.96 -9.67
CA LYS A 103 29.24 4.60 -9.12
C LYS A 103 29.02 5.07 -7.67
N GLU A 104 27.88 5.67 -7.39
CA GLU A 104 27.53 6.13 -6.04
C GLU A 104 27.35 4.95 -5.06
N ILE A 105 26.62 3.90 -5.45
CA ILE A 105 26.50 2.67 -4.63
C ILE A 105 27.88 2.04 -4.39
N GLY A 106 28.76 2.12 -5.39
CA GLY A 106 30.12 1.58 -5.30
C GLY A 106 30.97 2.19 -4.21
N LYS A 107 30.69 3.40 -3.76
CA LYS A 107 31.44 4.11 -2.70
C LYS A 107 31.13 3.61 -1.28
N VAL A 108 29.95 2.97 -1.09
CA VAL A 108 29.52 2.49 0.23
C VAL A 108 30.24 1.19 0.55
N SER A 109 30.84 1.10 1.75
CA SER A 109 31.47 -0.13 2.25
C SER A 109 30.44 -1.21 2.54
N LEU A 110 30.83 -2.47 2.34
CA LEU A 110 30.02 -3.63 2.71
C LEU A 110 30.05 -3.80 4.25
N LEU A 111 28.94 -4.29 4.80
CA LEU A 111 28.82 -4.59 6.23
C LEU A 111 29.30 -6.02 6.53
N SER A 112 29.91 -6.21 7.70
CA SER A 112 30.10 -7.53 8.28
C SER A 112 28.84 -8.00 9.00
N GLY A 113 28.68 -9.31 9.24
CA GLY A 113 27.54 -9.85 9.97
C GLY A 113 27.32 -9.22 11.36
N ASP A 114 28.43 -8.91 12.07
CA ASP A 114 28.35 -8.26 13.38
C ASP A 114 27.85 -6.81 13.27
N GLN A 115 28.22 -6.10 12.20
CA GLN A 115 27.72 -4.74 11.93
C GLN A 115 26.23 -4.73 11.55
N GLU A 116 25.76 -5.75 10.81
CA GLU A 116 24.32 -5.92 10.52
C GLU A 116 23.52 -6.08 11.81
N VAL A 117 24.03 -6.90 12.74
CA VAL A 117 23.41 -7.11 14.07
C VAL A 117 23.45 -5.84 14.92
N ASP A 118 24.54 -5.08 14.90
CA ASP A 118 24.65 -3.81 15.64
C ASP A 118 23.65 -2.77 15.12
N LEU A 119 23.50 -2.65 13.80
CA LEU A 119 22.51 -1.75 13.20
C LEU A 119 21.08 -2.19 13.55
N ALA A 120 20.80 -3.49 13.53
CA ALA A 120 19.49 -4.02 13.92
C ALA A 120 19.17 -3.74 15.40
N LYS A 121 20.15 -3.85 16.29
CA LYS A 121 20.02 -3.45 17.71
C LYS A 121 19.75 -1.95 17.88
N ARG A 122 20.40 -1.11 17.08
CA ARG A 122 20.15 0.35 17.10
C ARG A 122 18.72 0.68 16.62
N ILE A 123 18.19 -0.07 15.67
CA ILE A 123 16.78 0.07 15.24
C ILE A 123 15.87 -0.30 16.41
N GLU A 124 16.09 -1.45 17.05
CA GLU A 124 15.30 -1.91 18.20
C GLU A 124 15.38 -0.92 19.38
N GLU A 125 16.55 -0.40 19.70
CA GLU A 125 16.69 0.65 20.73
C GLU A 125 15.87 1.90 20.40
N GLY A 126 15.82 2.28 19.13
CA GLY A 126 14.99 3.40 18.67
C GLY A 126 13.49 3.12 18.83
N GLU A 127 13.06 1.91 18.51
CA GLU A 127 11.65 1.45 18.68
C GLU A 127 11.26 1.41 20.15
N LEU A 128 12.13 0.88 21.01
CA LEU A 128 11.91 0.87 22.46
C LEU A 128 11.81 2.29 23.05
N LEU A 129 12.59 3.25 22.55
CA LEU A 129 12.47 4.66 22.98
C LEU A 129 11.11 5.26 22.59
N ILE A 130 10.59 4.95 21.42
CA ILE A 130 9.27 5.40 20.98
C ILE A 130 8.18 4.74 21.83
N GLU A 131 8.27 3.43 21.98
CA GLU A 131 7.33 2.65 22.79
C GLU A 131 7.28 3.17 24.23
N ASP A 132 8.43 3.37 24.87
CA ASP A 132 8.52 3.88 26.24
C ASP A 132 7.91 5.29 26.38
N ALA A 133 8.17 6.18 25.41
CA ALA A 133 7.55 7.52 25.40
C ALA A 133 6.02 7.46 25.28
N VAL A 134 5.49 6.52 24.45
CA VAL A 134 4.04 6.33 24.26
C VAL A 134 3.41 5.67 25.47
N ILE A 135 4.04 4.67 26.07
CA ILE A 135 3.55 3.97 27.27
C ILE A 135 3.43 4.92 28.47
N HIS A 136 4.37 5.84 28.62
CA HIS A 136 4.32 6.86 29.68
C HIS A 136 3.34 8.00 29.38
N SER A 137 2.73 8.03 28.17
CA SER A 137 1.78 9.06 27.81
C SER A 137 0.37 8.76 28.36
N THR A 138 -0.26 9.79 28.92
CA THR A 138 -1.67 9.72 29.33
C THR A 138 -2.63 9.45 28.16
N LEU A 139 -2.19 9.72 26.92
CA LEU A 139 -2.97 9.45 25.71
C LEU A 139 -3.23 7.96 25.50
N LEU A 140 -2.22 7.12 25.69
CA LEU A 140 -2.38 5.67 25.58
C LEU A 140 -3.33 5.15 26.65
N ILE A 141 -3.18 5.60 27.91
CA ILE A 141 -4.05 5.21 29.01
C ILE A 141 -5.52 5.55 28.70
N ASN A 142 -5.76 6.79 28.22
CA ASN A 142 -7.10 7.24 27.84
C ASN A 142 -7.68 6.45 26.67
N ASP A 143 -6.86 6.10 25.66
CA ASP A 143 -7.30 5.32 24.49
C ASP A 143 -7.61 3.86 24.89
N LEU A 144 -6.80 3.26 25.74
CA LEU A 144 -7.05 1.91 26.28
C LEU A 144 -8.36 1.88 27.09
N ILE A 145 -8.58 2.86 27.98
CA ILE A 145 -9.81 2.98 28.78
C ILE A 145 -11.03 3.16 27.86
N LYS A 146 -10.95 3.99 26.82
CA LYS A 146 -12.04 4.20 25.85
C LYS A 146 -12.33 2.96 25.01
N ASN A 147 -11.31 2.21 24.62
CA ASN A 147 -11.45 1.04 23.78
C ASN A 147 -11.87 -0.21 24.57
N HIS A 148 -11.57 -0.30 25.86
CA HIS A 148 -11.93 -1.44 26.70
C HIS A 148 -13.42 -1.86 26.61
N PRO A 149 -14.42 -0.97 26.77
CA PRO A 149 -15.82 -1.35 26.61
C PRO A 149 -16.17 -1.77 25.18
N ARG A 150 -15.48 -1.23 24.16
CA ARG A 150 -15.68 -1.60 22.75
C ARG A 150 -15.14 -2.99 22.45
N VAL A 151 -13.97 -3.35 23.02
CA VAL A 151 -13.38 -4.69 22.93
C VAL A 151 -14.31 -5.69 23.62
N ARG A 152 -14.80 -5.37 24.84
CA ARG A 152 -15.73 -6.23 25.57
C ARG A 152 -17.07 -6.46 24.85
N GLN A 153 -17.52 -5.48 24.05
CA GLN A 153 -18.72 -5.60 23.20
C GLN A 153 -18.44 -6.27 21.84
N GLY A 154 -17.20 -6.70 21.56
CA GLY A 154 -16.81 -7.30 20.28
C GLY A 154 -16.74 -6.34 19.10
N LYS A 155 -16.87 -5.00 19.33
CA LYS A 155 -16.78 -3.98 18.27
C LYS A 155 -15.36 -3.73 17.78
N VAL A 156 -14.37 -3.98 18.62
CA VAL A 156 -12.94 -3.90 18.30
C VAL A 156 -12.33 -5.25 18.62
N LYS A 157 -11.56 -5.80 17.68
CA LYS A 157 -10.89 -7.08 17.90
C LYS A 157 -9.71 -6.91 18.83
N LEU A 158 -9.48 -7.88 19.70
CA LEU A 158 -8.35 -7.88 20.62
C LEU A 158 -7.01 -7.86 19.89
N THR A 159 -6.96 -8.48 18.69
CA THR A 159 -5.81 -8.47 17.79
C THR A 159 -5.41 -7.09 17.27
N ASP A 160 -6.32 -6.13 17.29
CA ASP A 160 -6.04 -4.78 16.80
C ASP A 160 -5.38 -3.94 17.92
N VAL A 161 -5.60 -4.32 19.19
CA VAL A 161 -5.08 -3.61 20.36
C VAL A 161 -3.78 -4.21 20.87
N LEU A 162 -3.68 -5.54 20.87
CA LEU A 162 -2.53 -6.27 21.40
C LEU A 162 -1.68 -6.88 20.29
N ARG A 163 -0.37 -6.96 20.51
CA ARG A 163 0.58 -7.68 19.67
C ARG A 163 0.38 -9.18 19.88
N ILE A 164 -0.59 -9.76 19.18
CA ILE A 164 -0.87 -11.19 19.26
C ILE A 164 -0.10 -11.86 18.14
N ASN A 165 0.84 -12.71 18.50
CA ASN A 165 1.42 -13.62 17.54
C ASN A 165 0.36 -14.68 17.18
N ARG A 166 -0.29 -14.52 16.01
CA ARG A 166 -1.41 -15.37 15.53
C ARG A 166 -1.05 -16.84 15.47
N LEU A 167 0.24 -17.18 15.51
CA LEU A 167 0.72 -18.57 15.54
C LEU A 167 0.48 -19.27 16.88
N TYR A 168 0.41 -18.52 17.99
CA TYR A 168 0.24 -19.09 19.33
C TYR A 168 -1.23 -19.21 19.78
N TYR A 169 -2.15 -18.45 19.19
CA TYR A 169 -3.54 -18.34 19.66
C TYR A 169 -4.55 -18.82 18.62
N PHE A 170 -4.40 -20.09 18.18
CA PHE A 170 -5.35 -20.69 17.24
C PHE A 170 -6.53 -21.37 17.92
N SER A 171 -6.42 -21.70 19.20
CA SER A 171 -7.49 -22.32 19.95
C SER A 171 -8.44 -21.28 20.55
N SER A 172 -9.73 -21.58 20.53
CA SER A 172 -10.75 -20.76 21.21
C SER A 172 -10.51 -20.66 22.73
N VAL A 173 -9.77 -21.61 23.30
CA VAL A 173 -9.38 -21.63 24.72
C VAL A 173 -8.28 -20.62 24.98
N ASP A 174 -7.28 -20.52 24.11
CA ASP A 174 -6.16 -19.56 24.22
C ASP A 174 -6.67 -18.13 24.09
N MET A 175 -7.61 -17.87 23.19
CA MET A 175 -8.24 -16.56 23.03
C MET A 175 -9.03 -16.15 24.29
N LYS A 176 -9.76 -17.07 24.93
CA LYS A 176 -10.47 -16.79 26.17
C LYS A 176 -9.53 -16.51 27.34
N GLN A 177 -8.38 -17.19 27.42
CA GLN A 177 -7.35 -16.91 28.43
C GLN A 177 -6.73 -15.53 28.21
N LEU A 178 -6.47 -15.16 26.96
CA LEU A 178 -5.95 -13.84 26.60
C LEU A 178 -6.95 -12.71 26.94
N GLU A 179 -8.22 -12.92 26.62
CA GLU A 179 -9.30 -12.00 27.01
C GLU A 179 -9.40 -11.83 28.53
N LYS A 180 -9.25 -12.90 29.28
CA LYS A 180 -9.24 -12.86 30.75
C LYS A 180 -8.05 -12.07 31.26
N LYS A 181 -6.84 -12.33 30.78
CA LYS A 181 -5.63 -11.57 31.09
C LYS A 181 -5.78 -10.07 30.77
N TYR A 182 -6.30 -9.77 29.59
CA TYR A 182 -6.55 -8.40 29.15
C TYR A 182 -7.53 -7.70 30.10
N ASN A 183 -8.66 -8.33 30.41
CA ASN A 183 -9.67 -7.76 31.31
C ASN A 183 -9.13 -7.53 32.72
N GLU A 184 -8.34 -8.46 33.27
CA GLU A 184 -7.70 -8.32 34.59
C GLU A 184 -6.75 -7.12 34.62
N LYS A 185 -5.87 -6.99 33.62
CA LYS A 185 -4.92 -5.87 33.53
C LYS A 185 -5.62 -4.53 33.27
N MET A 186 -6.64 -4.52 32.41
CA MET A 186 -7.44 -3.31 32.17
C MET A 186 -8.20 -2.85 33.41
N ASN A 187 -8.74 -3.76 34.21
CA ASN A 187 -9.38 -3.42 35.46
C ASN A 187 -8.39 -2.79 36.47
N CYS A 188 -7.14 -3.30 36.51
CA CYS A 188 -6.06 -2.72 37.29
C CYS A 188 -5.74 -1.29 36.81
N ILE A 189 -5.55 -1.09 35.52
CA ILE A 189 -5.27 0.23 34.91
C ILE A 189 -6.39 1.23 35.23
N ILE A 190 -7.65 0.83 35.06
CA ILE A 190 -8.81 1.70 35.39
C ILE A 190 -8.89 2.05 36.87
N ALA A 191 -8.57 1.12 37.75
CA ALA A 191 -8.57 1.35 39.18
C ALA A 191 -7.48 2.36 39.61
N GLU A 192 -6.25 2.18 39.09
CA GLU A 192 -5.14 3.09 39.38
C GLU A 192 -5.33 4.47 38.73
N ASP A 193 -5.89 4.56 37.53
CA ASP A 193 -6.21 5.85 36.89
C ASP A 193 -7.22 6.65 37.72
N LYS A 194 -8.27 5.99 38.26
CA LYS A 194 -9.20 6.63 39.18
C LYS A 194 -8.52 7.14 40.47
N ARG A 195 -7.54 6.39 41.00
CA ARG A 195 -6.73 6.82 42.15
C ARG A 195 -5.89 8.06 41.82
N ILE A 196 -5.24 8.05 40.67
CA ILE A 196 -4.46 9.20 40.18
C ILE A 196 -5.34 10.44 40.06
N MET A 197 -6.53 10.33 39.49
CA MET A 197 -7.49 11.45 39.40
C MET A 197 -7.88 11.98 40.77
N GLN A 198 -8.11 11.10 41.74
CA GLN A 198 -8.41 11.50 43.11
C GLN A 198 -7.24 12.23 43.79
N PHE A 199 -6.01 11.73 43.61
CA PHE A 199 -4.81 12.37 44.15
C PHE A 199 -4.53 13.71 43.47
N GLN A 200 -4.68 13.83 42.17
CA GLN A 200 -4.54 15.08 41.43
C GLN A 200 -5.58 16.14 41.90
N ASN A 201 -6.83 15.73 42.15
CA ASN A 201 -7.85 16.64 42.64
C ASN A 201 -7.55 17.11 44.08
N LYS A 202 -6.91 16.27 44.91
CA LYS A 202 -6.43 16.67 46.25
C LYS A 202 -5.22 17.61 46.13
N LEU A 203 -4.29 17.34 45.19
CA LEU A 203 -3.12 18.20 44.96
C LEU A 203 -3.49 19.60 44.48
N LYS A 204 -4.56 19.76 43.69
CA LYS A 204 -5.05 21.10 43.25
C LYS A 204 -5.53 21.99 44.43
N LYS A 205 -5.84 21.38 45.58
CA LYS A 205 -6.36 22.09 46.78
C LYS A 205 -5.29 22.35 47.85
N LEU A 206 -4.05 21.83 47.65
CA LEU A 206 -2.95 21.91 48.60
C LEU A 206 -1.83 22.79 48.04
N ASP A 207 -1.09 23.45 48.95
CA ASP A 207 0.10 24.21 48.55
C ASP A 207 1.20 23.28 48.00
N PRO A 208 1.81 23.62 46.83
CA PRO A 208 2.77 22.78 46.14
C PRO A 208 4.01 22.39 46.96
N GLN A 209 4.37 23.17 47.98
CA GLN A 209 5.57 22.96 48.81
C GLN A 209 5.28 22.18 50.12
N SER A 210 4.02 21.86 50.41
CA SER A 210 3.65 21.12 51.61
C SER A 210 4.19 19.68 51.58
N LYS A 211 4.66 19.13 52.70
CA LYS A 211 5.07 17.71 52.86
C LYS A 211 3.97 16.76 52.36
N LYS A 212 2.69 17.06 52.66
CA LYS A 212 1.55 16.29 52.17
C LYS A 212 1.40 16.30 50.63
N ALA A 213 1.79 17.39 49.98
CA ALA A 213 1.80 17.46 48.51
C ALA A 213 2.92 16.60 47.90
N GLN A 214 4.07 16.52 48.57
CA GLN A 214 5.17 15.65 48.15
C GLN A 214 4.83 14.17 48.29
N GLU A 215 4.20 13.77 49.41
CA GLU A 215 3.71 12.39 49.60
C GLU A 215 2.66 11.99 48.57
N LEU A 216 1.74 12.90 48.23
CA LEU A 216 0.73 12.64 47.21
C LEU A 216 1.35 12.55 45.80
N LYS A 217 2.38 13.33 45.50
CA LYS A 217 3.13 13.20 44.23
C LYS A 217 3.83 11.85 44.12
N ALA A 218 4.50 11.40 45.22
CA ALA A 218 5.11 10.07 45.26
C ALA A 218 4.06 8.96 45.02
N LYS A 219 2.88 9.04 45.63
CA LYS A 219 1.78 8.08 45.40
C LYS A 219 1.27 8.09 43.96
N VAL A 220 1.22 9.26 43.31
CA VAL A 220 0.86 9.37 41.88
C VAL A 220 1.93 8.68 41.01
N GLU A 221 3.22 8.88 41.32
CA GLU A 221 4.32 8.23 40.60
C GLU A 221 4.28 6.71 40.75
N ASP A 222 4.01 6.19 41.94
CA ASP A 222 3.89 4.74 42.19
C ASP A 222 2.69 4.13 41.45
N SER A 223 1.53 4.80 41.48
CA SER A 223 0.37 4.38 40.67
C SER A 223 0.67 4.41 39.15
N MET A 224 1.42 5.42 38.67
CA MET A 224 1.84 5.47 37.27
C MET A 224 2.80 4.32 36.92
N LYS A 225 3.75 3.96 37.81
CA LYS A 225 4.63 2.79 37.58
C LYS A 225 3.83 1.51 37.45
N THR A 226 2.83 1.30 38.32
CA THR A 226 1.96 0.11 38.25
C THR A 226 1.16 0.05 36.93
N ILE A 227 0.69 1.20 36.43
CA ILE A 227 0.02 1.29 35.13
C ILE A 227 0.99 0.93 34.01
N VAL A 228 2.19 1.51 34.00
CA VAL A 228 3.23 1.25 32.99
C VAL A 228 3.61 -0.24 32.94
N GLU A 229 3.81 -0.87 34.10
CA GLU A 229 4.09 -2.32 34.19
C GLU A 229 2.92 -3.15 33.66
N SER A 230 1.68 -2.77 33.98
CA SER A 230 0.49 -3.44 33.48
C SER A 230 0.35 -3.33 31.97
N ILE A 231 0.70 -2.17 31.39
CA ILE A 231 0.70 -1.93 29.94
C ILE A 231 1.80 -2.74 29.25
N ARG A 232 3.02 -2.77 29.81
CA ARG A 232 4.12 -3.59 29.25
C ARG A 232 3.78 -5.07 29.19
N LEU A 233 3.04 -5.59 30.20
CA LEU A 233 2.59 -6.98 30.21
C LEU A 233 1.46 -7.27 29.21
N LEU A 234 0.83 -6.24 28.66
CA LEU A 234 -0.22 -6.37 27.64
C LEU A 234 0.32 -6.44 26.20
N GLU A 235 1.60 -6.11 25.96
CA GLU A 235 2.22 -6.09 24.64
C GLU A 235 1.34 -5.41 23.59
N ILE A 236 1.35 -4.08 23.57
CA ILE A 236 0.49 -3.29 22.68
C ILE A 236 0.93 -3.43 21.23
N ASN A 237 -0.04 -3.42 20.31
CA ASN A 237 0.22 -3.51 18.88
C ASN A 237 1.00 -2.29 18.37
N GLU A 238 2.04 -2.53 17.57
CA GLU A 238 2.88 -1.49 16.95
C GLU A 238 2.07 -0.46 16.15
N VAL A 239 0.98 -0.89 15.51
CA VAL A 239 0.10 0.01 14.76
C VAL A 239 -0.52 1.08 15.68
N GLU A 240 -0.95 0.70 16.90
CA GLU A 240 -1.49 1.66 17.87
C GLU A 240 -0.39 2.55 18.46
N ILE A 241 0.80 2.01 18.73
CA ILE A 241 1.96 2.79 19.17
C ILE A 241 2.33 3.85 18.12
N ASN A 242 2.42 3.46 16.85
CA ASN A 242 2.74 4.37 15.74
C ASN A 242 1.67 5.46 15.56
N LYS A 243 0.39 5.10 15.65
CA LYS A 243 -0.73 6.05 15.57
C LYS A 243 -0.68 7.08 16.70
N LEU A 244 -0.40 6.65 17.92
CA LEU A 244 -0.26 7.54 19.07
C LEU A 244 1.00 8.39 18.99
N SER A 245 2.12 7.85 18.53
CA SER A 245 3.35 8.62 18.30
C SER A 245 3.14 9.76 17.32
N HIS A 246 2.45 9.52 16.20
CA HIS A 246 2.07 10.56 15.23
C HIS A 246 1.12 11.59 15.84
N LYS A 247 0.17 11.17 16.69
CA LYS A 247 -0.73 12.09 17.40
C LYS A 247 0.04 12.99 18.35
N ILE A 248 0.97 12.43 19.13
CA ILE A 248 1.85 13.20 20.02
C ILE A 248 2.69 14.20 19.21
N GLN A 249 3.30 13.79 18.10
CA GLN A 249 4.08 14.68 17.24
C GLN A 249 3.24 15.82 16.65
N SER A 250 2.02 15.55 16.21
CA SER A 250 1.09 16.59 15.76
C SER A 250 0.78 17.60 16.86
N MET A 251 0.58 17.13 18.11
CA MET A 251 0.37 18.01 19.27
C MET A 251 1.63 18.84 19.57
N VAL A 252 2.81 18.21 19.52
CA VAL A 252 4.11 18.90 19.70
C VAL A 252 4.31 19.99 18.65
N GLY A 253 3.97 19.72 17.37
CA GLY A 253 4.03 20.73 16.31
C GLY A 253 3.16 21.94 16.65
N ARG A 254 1.89 21.72 16.99
CA ARG A 254 0.96 22.79 17.39
C ARG A 254 1.42 23.58 18.62
N ILE A 255 2.07 22.92 19.60
CA ILE A 255 2.63 23.59 20.78
C ILE A 255 3.85 24.42 20.36
N LYS A 256 4.77 23.89 19.53
CA LYS A 256 5.95 24.61 19.03
C LYS A 256 5.53 25.85 18.24
N ASP A 257 4.59 25.73 17.29
CA ASP A 257 4.06 26.88 16.54
C ASP A 257 3.54 28.00 17.45
N THR A 258 2.89 27.59 18.56
CA THR A 258 2.38 28.55 19.54
C THR A 258 3.51 29.20 20.35
N TYR A 259 4.54 28.44 20.72
CA TYR A 259 5.70 28.97 21.43
C TYR A 259 6.56 29.86 20.52
N ASP A 260 6.70 29.51 19.24
CA ASP A 260 7.38 30.34 18.26
C ASP A 260 6.66 31.67 18.07
N PHE A 261 5.33 31.65 18.02
CA PHE A 261 4.53 32.88 18.02
C PHE A 261 4.79 33.72 19.27
N PHE A 262 4.81 33.13 20.46
CA PHE A 262 5.11 33.88 21.69
C PHE A 262 6.55 34.43 21.68
N SER A 263 7.52 33.67 21.20
CA SER A 263 8.91 34.13 21.10
C SER A 263 9.08 35.30 20.09
N LEU A 264 8.33 35.30 19.00
CA LEU A 264 8.28 36.40 18.03
C LEU A 264 7.70 37.68 18.67
N ILE A 265 6.64 37.52 19.47
CA ILE A 265 6.04 38.65 20.20
C ILE A 265 6.99 39.21 21.26
N GLU A 266 7.64 38.36 22.06
CA GLU A 266 8.65 38.76 23.02
C GLU A 266 9.79 39.57 22.37
N LYS A 267 10.32 39.08 21.22
CA LYS A 267 11.35 39.77 20.45
C LYS A 267 10.85 41.10 19.89
N LYS A 268 9.61 41.16 19.37
CA LYS A 268 9.02 42.36 18.79
C LYS A 268 8.83 43.46 19.85
N PHE A 269 8.35 43.09 21.03
CA PHE A 269 8.05 44.06 22.08
C PHE A 269 9.14 44.19 23.15
N ARG A 270 10.20 43.36 23.09
CA ARG A 270 11.30 43.29 24.07
C ARG A 270 10.82 43.17 25.52
N LYS A 271 9.75 42.41 25.72
CA LYS A 271 9.13 42.17 27.04
C LYS A 271 8.86 40.65 27.22
N GLU A 272 8.95 40.21 28.48
CA GLU A 272 8.67 38.82 28.81
C GLU A 272 7.18 38.47 28.59
N LEU A 273 6.93 37.22 28.22
CA LEU A 273 5.58 36.70 28.00
C LEU A 273 4.67 36.88 29.22
N LYS A 274 5.24 36.81 30.42
CA LYS A 274 4.50 37.03 31.67
C LYS A 274 3.92 38.44 31.79
N GLU A 275 4.70 39.45 31.42
CA GLU A 275 4.29 40.86 31.37
C GLU A 275 3.25 41.10 30.27
N LEU A 276 3.48 40.55 29.08
CA LEU A 276 2.53 40.67 27.97
C LEU A 276 1.17 40.00 28.31
N LYS A 277 1.18 38.87 29.01
CA LYS A 277 -0.05 38.25 29.54
C LYS A 277 -0.71 39.07 30.62
N HIS A 278 0.08 39.75 31.44
CA HIS A 278 -0.46 40.69 32.45
C HIS A 278 -1.12 41.88 31.80
N PHE A 279 -0.49 42.48 30.79
CA PHE A 279 -1.08 43.55 30.00
C PHE A 279 -2.37 43.11 29.29
N ALA A 280 -2.37 41.92 28.71
CA ALA A 280 -3.56 41.36 28.07
C ALA A 280 -4.74 41.29 29.04
N ARG A 281 -4.49 40.86 30.30
CA ARG A 281 -5.53 40.80 31.37
C ARG A 281 -6.01 42.18 31.83
N LYS A 282 -5.12 43.17 31.94
CA LYS A 282 -5.47 44.55 32.28
C LYS A 282 -6.34 45.20 31.20
N VAL A 283 -5.96 45.01 29.93
CA VAL A 283 -6.72 45.51 28.77
C VAL A 283 -8.14 44.95 28.72
N GLU A 284 -8.33 43.68 29.08
CA GLU A 284 -9.65 43.07 29.13
C GLU A 284 -10.53 43.66 30.22
N LYS A 285 -9.93 44.03 31.35
CA LYS A 285 -10.64 44.70 32.44
C LYS A 285 -10.92 46.19 32.15
N GLY A 286 -10.42 46.69 31.04
CA GLY A 286 -10.55 48.10 30.64
C GLY A 286 -9.58 49.07 31.36
N GLU A 287 -8.60 48.51 32.09
CA GLU A 287 -7.66 49.28 32.91
C GLU A 287 -6.46 49.71 32.04
N GLU A 288 -6.00 50.96 32.22
CA GLU A 288 -4.72 51.50 31.70
C GLU A 288 -4.44 51.33 30.18
N VAL A 289 -5.46 51.23 29.33
CA VAL A 289 -5.32 50.90 27.89
C VAL A 289 -4.40 51.90 27.17
N ARG A 290 -4.47 53.21 27.49
CA ARG A 290 -3.64 54.25 26.86
C ARG A 290 -2.17 54.15 27.28
N ALA A 291 -1.90 53.83 28.55
CA ALA A 291 -0.54 53.65 29.07
C ALA A 291 0.14 52.45 28.44
N ILE A 292 -0.57 51.32 28.28
CA ILE A 292 -0.06 50.10 27.66
C ILE A 292 0.22 50.29 26.17
N VAL A 293 -0.62 51.06 25.41
CA VAL A 293 -0.37 51.39 24.00
C VAL A 293 0.93 52.18 23.86
N HIS A 294 1.16 53.16 24.75
CA HIS A 294 2.38 53.95 24.73
C HIS A 294 3.62 53.13 25.12
N GLU A 295 3.49 52.27 26.12
CA GLU A 295 4.57 51.40 26.62
C GLU A 295 5.00 50.34 25.58
N LEU A 296 4.06 49.78 24.84
CA LEU A 296 4.32 48.80 23.76
C LEU A 296 4.63 49.46 22.42
N LYS A 297 4.68 50.82 22.34
CA LYS A 297 4.91 51.63 21.12
C LYS A 297 3.99 51.22 19.97
N LEU A 298 2.72 50.92 20.25
CA LEU A 298 1.72 50.57 19.25
C LEU A 298 1.11 51.83 18.63
N LYS A 299 0.72 51.74 17.35
CA LYS A 299 0.14 52.88 16.60
C LYS A 299 -1.28 53.21 17.08
N ASN A 300 -2.09 52.18 17.34
CA ASN A 300 -3.51 52.31 17.63
C ASN A 300 -4.00 51.34 18.72
N LYS A 301 -5.11 51.70 19.38
CA LYS A 301 -5.83 50.80 20.30
C LYS A 301 -6.30 49.52 19.62
N ALA A 302 -6.59 49.55 18.31
CA ALA A 302 -7.02 48.38 17.53
C ALA A 302 -5.92 47.30 17.47
N GLU A 303 -4.66 47.66 17.23
CA GLU A 303 -3.51 46.74 17.24
C GLU A 303 -3.31 46.08 18.60
N LEU A 304 -3.56 46.81 19.70
CA LEU A 304 -3.48 46.25 21.04
C LEU A 304 -4.57 45.21 21.26
N ILE A 305 -5.79 45.48 20.81
CA ILE A 305 -6.91 44.55 20.94
C ILE A 305 -6.66 43.27 20.12
N GLU A 306 -6.11 43.41 18.92
CA GLU A 306 -5.74 42.27 18.07
C GLU A 306 -4.64 41.45 18.71
N LEU A 307 -3.58 42.05 19.22
CA LEU A 307 -2.51 41.39 19.96
C LEU A 307 -3.04 40.59 21.17
N VAL A 308 -3.92 41.24 21.98
CA VAL A 308 -4.54 40.55 23.14
C VAL A 308 -5.39 39.37 22.71
N LYS A 309 -6.15 39.51 21.61
CA LYS A 309 -6.96 38.44 21.04
C LYS A 309 -6.09 37.28 20.57
N ASP A 310 -4.96 37.58 19.92
CA ASP A 310 -4.03 36.55 19.44
C ASP A 310 -3.32 35.81 20.56
N ILE A 311 -2.83 36.52 21.57
CA ILE A 311 -2.24 35.90 22.78
C ILE A 311 -3.27 34.96 23.42
N ARG A 312 -4.53 35.38 23.58
CA ARG A 312 -5.57 34.60 24.18
C ARG A 312 -5.99 33.38 23.36
N ASN A 313 -6.06 33.55 22.05
CA ASN A 313 -6.36 32.44 21.15
C ASN A 313 -5.28 31.36 21.23
N ASN A 314 -4.01 31.76 21.27
CA ASN A 314 -2.89 30.82 21.39
C ASN A 314 -2.84 30.17 22.79
N GLU A 315 -3.14 30.89 23.87
CA GLU A 315 -3.33 30.27 25.20
C GLU A 315 -4.47 29.24 25.22
N ARG A 316 -5.60 29.54 24.57
CA ARG A 316 -6.72 28.60 24.44
C ARG A 316 -6.34 27.37 23.63
N LYS A 317 -5.50 27.53 22.58
CA LYS A 317 -4.97 26.39 21.81
C LYS A 317 -4.14 25.46 22.70
N ILE A 318 -3.20 25.99 23.48
CA ILE A 318 -2.40 25.20 24.42
C ILE A 318 -3.29 24.45 25.41
N ARG A 319 -4.23 25.16 26.07
CA ARG A 319 -5.15 24.53 27.05
C ARG A 319 -6.00 23.42 26.44
N ARG A 320 -6.44 23.58 25.18
CA ARG A 320 -7.17 22.53 24.46
C ARG A 320 -6.29 21.30 24.22
N ILE A 321 -5.02 21.51 23.84
CA ILE A 321 -4.06 20.42 23.64
C ILE A 321 -3.77 19.71 24.96
N GLU A 322 -3.58 20.45 26.07
CA GLU A 322 -3.39 19.90 27.41
C GLU A 322 -4.61 19.09 27.88
N GLN A 323 -5.82 19.57 27.61
CA GLN A 323 -7.05 18.85 27.90
C GLN A 323 -7.21 17.58 27.06
N GLU A 324 -6.87 17.66 25.76
CA GLU A 324 -6.90 16.51 24.85
C GLU A 324 -5.88 15.45 25.26
N ALA A 325 -4.67 15.87 25.62
CA ALA A 325 -3.59 14.98 26.05
C ALA A 325 -3.76 14.49 27.51
N GLY A 326 -4.48 15.24 28.35
CA GLY A 326 -4.56 14.97 29.79
C GLY A 326 -3.24 15.22 30.55
N ALA A 327 -2.32 15.99 29.96
CA ALA A 327 -0.99 16.27 30.51
C ALA A 327 -0.56 17.72 30.19
N PRO A 328 0.34 18.33 31.01
CA PRO A 328 0.87 19.64 30.75
C PRO A 328 1.74 19.65 29.48
N ALA A 329 1.81 20.82 28.82
CA ALA A 329 2.55 21.00 27.57
C ALA A 329 4.03 20.55 27.65
N ASP A 330 4.68 20.77 28.80
CA ASP A 330 6.08 20.37 29.02
C ASP A 330 6.27 18.84 28.97
N SER A 331 5.30 18.07 29.49
CA SER A 331 5.33 16.60 29.41
C SER A 331 5.15 16.13 27.97
N ILE A 332 4.23 16.74 27.21
CA ILE A 332 4.00 16.43 25.79
C ILE A 332 5.27 16.71 24.99
N LEU A 333 5.94 17.83 25.25
CA LEU A 333 7.22 18.17 24.61
C LEU A 333 8.34 17.19 24.96
N LYS A 334 8.39 16.67 26.19
CA LYS A 334 9.37 15.64 26.60
C LYS A 334 9.12 14.34 25.82
N TRP A 335 7.89 13.86 25.77
CA TRP A 335 7.54 12.67 24.99
C TRP A 335 7.87 12.86 23.50
N GLY A 336 7.54 14.03 22.92
CA GLY A 336 7.88 14.34 21.54
C GLY A 336 9.38 14.33 21.27
N LYS A 337 10.20 14.87 22.19
CA LYS A 337 11.68 14.81 22.06
C LYS A 337 12.19 13.37 22.08
N GLN A 338 11.66 12.51 22.94
CA GLN A 338 12.04 11.09 22.98
C GLN A 338 11.63 10.36 21.69
N ILE A 339 10.42 10.61 21.18
CA ILE A 339 9.95 10.05 19.92
C ILE A 339 10.82 10.52 18.76
N ASP A 340 11.13 11.82 18.67
CA ASP A 340 12.01 12.37 17.63
C ASP A 340 13.42 11.74 17.68
N LEU A 341 13.96 11.52 18.88
CA LEU A 341 15.26 10.86 19.07
C LEU A 341 15.21 9.40 18.58
N GLY A 342 14.16 8.66 18.98
CA GLY A 342 13.97 7.29 18.54
C GLY A 342 13.84 7.18 17.02
N GLN A 343 13.01 8.02 16.41
CA GLN A 343 12.83 8.03 14.94
C GLN A 343 14.12 8.38 14.20
N ARG A 344 14.91 9.32 14.69
CA ARG A 344 16.21 9.66 14.10
C ARG A 344 17.18 8.48 14.17
N LYS A 345 17.27 7.80 15.33
CA LYS A 345 18.11 6.60 15.47
C LYS A 345 17.70 5.52 14.46
N ILE A 346 16.41 5.21 14.38
CA ILE A 346 15.84 4.23 13.44
C ILE A 346 16.16 4.63 12.00
N SER A 347 15.88 5.89 11.62
CA SER A 347 16.09 6.36 10.25
C SER A 347 17.53 6.29 9.80
N ILE A 348 18.48 6.64 10.68
CA ILE A 348 19.91 6.57 10.37
C ILE A 348 20.34 5.12 10.20
N ALA A 349 20.01 4.24 11.14
CA ALA A 349 20.39 2.83 11.08
C ALA A 349 19.76 2.10 9.89
N LYS A 350 18.48 2.35 9.59
CA LYS A 350 17.82 1.80 8.39
C LYS A 350 18.49 2.29 7.10
N LYS A 351 18.85 3.57 7.01
CA LYS A 351 19.56 4.10 5.83
C LYS A 351 20.93 3.47 5.65
N GLU A 352 21.70 3.29 6.72
CA GLU A 352 23.00 2.63 6.67
C GLU A 352 22.87 1.19 6.19
N LEU A 353 21.92 0.43 6.74
CA LEU A 353 21.67 -0.96 6.36
C LEU A 353 21.21 -1.09 4.90
N ILE A 354 20.30 -0.20 4.44
CA ILE A 354 19.83 -0.17 3.05
C ILE A 354 21.01 0.14 2.11
N ASN A 355 21.74 1.23 2.36
CA ASN A 355 22.80 1.70 1.46
C ASN A 355 23.91 0.65 1.28
N ALA A 356 24.29 -0.04 2.34
CA ALA A 356 25.30 -1.10 2.29
C ALA A 356 24.85 -2.32 1.45
N ASN A 357 23.52 -2.54 1.32
CA ASN A 357 22.95 -3.69 0.62
C ASN A 357 22.38 -3.38 -0.78
N LEU A 358 22.49 -2.13 -1.28
CA LEU A 358 22.04 -1.78 -2.63
C LEU A 358 22.75 -2.60 -3.74
N ARG A 359 24.02 -2.99 -3.51
CA ARG A 359 24.75 -3.87 -4.45
C ARG A 359 24.12 -5.25 -4.59
N LEU A 360 23.53 -5.79 -3.51
CA LEU A 360 22.80 -7.06 -3.54
C LEU A 360 21.60 -6.95 -4.49
N VAL A 361 20.85 -5.84 -4.45
CA VAL A 361 19.71 -5.61 -5.35
C VAL A 361 20.15 -5.63 -6.81
N VAL A 362 21.25 -4.93 -7.15
CA VAL A 362 21.78 -4.90 -8.54
C VAL A 362 22.16 -6.29 -9.01
N SER A 363 22.81 -7.10 -8.15
CA SER A 363 23.23 -8.47 -8.48
C SER A 363 22.03 -9.39 -8.79
N ILE A 364 20.93 -9.20 -8.07
CA ILE A 364 19.68 -9.96 -8.28
C ILE A 364 18.96 -9.43 -9.52
N ALA A 365 18.76 -8.11 -9.66
CA ALA A 365 18.08 -7.48 -10.78
C ALA A 365 18.71 -7.85 -12.13
N LYS A 366 20.06 -8.01 -12.19
CA LYS A 366 20.79 -8.44 -13.37
C LYS A 366 20.30 -9.79 -13.92
N LYS A 367 19.83 -10.70 -13.05
CA LYS A 367 19.30 -12.02 -13.47
C LYS A 367 17.91 -11.91 -14.12
N TYR A 368 17.22 -10.80 -13.93
CA TYR A 368 15.88 -10.52 -14.46
C TYR A 368 15.87 -9.51 -15.61
N ALA A 369 17.05 -9.07 -16.06
CA ALA A 369 17.17 -8.19 -17.23
C ALA A 369 16.53 -8.82 -18.48
N ASN A 370 16.03 -7.99 -19.39
CA ASN A 370 15.39 -8.38 -20.65
C ASN A 370 14.10 -9.21 -20.51
N ARG A 371 13.34 -8.97 -19.43
CA ARG A 371 12.03 -9.62 -19.20
C ARG A 371 10.85 -8.64 -19.31
N GLY A 372 10.95 -7.67 -20.23
CA GLY A 372 9.86 -6.72 -20.51
C GLY A 372 9.87 -5.44 -19.64
N MET A 373 10.84 -5.30 -18.72
CA MET A 373 11.04 -4.08 -17.93
C MET A 373 12.46 -3.53 -18.13
N HIS A 374 12.59 -2.20 -18.03
CA HIS A 374 13.90 -1.56 -18.08
C HIS A 374 14.73 -1.93 -16.84
N PHE A 375 16.04 -2.09 -17.01
CA PHE A 375 16.93 -2.56 -15.93
C PHE A 375 16.90 -1.66 -14.70
N PHE A 376 16.79 -0.34 -14.89
CA PHE A 376 16.71 0.61 -13.79
C PHE A 376 15.41 0.46 -12.97
N ASP A 377 14.29 0.17 -13.63
CA ASP A 377 13.00 -0.07 -12.96
C ASP A 377 13.05 -1.34 -12.13
N LEU A 378 13.71 -2.40 -12.63
CA LEU A 378 13.95 -3.62 -11.85
C LEU A 378 14.77 -3.36 -10.59
N ILE A 379 15.81 -2.47 -10.68
CA ILE A 379 16.59 -2.06 -9.52
C ILE A 379 15.70 -1.31 -8.53
N GLN A 380 14.86 -0.37 -8.97
CA GLN A 380 14.01 0.41 -8.08
C GLN A 380 12.95 -0.45 -7.37
N GLU A 381 12.31 -1.35 -8.09
CA GLU A 381 11.38 -2.31 -7.48
C GLU A 381 12.11 -3.25 -6.49
N GLY A 382 13.32 -3.67 -6.84
CA GLY A 382 14.20 -4.42 -5.94
C GLY A 382 14.59 -3.63 -4.69
N ASN A 383 14.85 -2.32 -4.81
CA ASN A 383 15.12 -1.43 -3.67
C ASN A 383 13.90 -1.30 -2.75
N ILE A 384 12.69 -1.26 -3.31
CA ILE A 384 11.45 -1.28 -2.53
C ILE A 384 11.33 -2.61 -1.75
N GLY A 385 11.71 -3.73 -2.38
CA GLY A 385 11.80 -5.04 -1.73
C GLY A 385 12.82 -5.04 -0.58
N LEU A 386 14.01 -4.46 -0.80
CA LEU A 386 15.05 -4.32 0.21
C LEU A 386 14.58 -3.49 1.41
N ILE A 387 13.89 -2.36 1.19
CA ILE A 387 13.33 -1.53 2.28
C ILE A 387 12.36 -2.35 3.13
N LYS A 388 11.47 -3.12 2.51
CA LYS A 388 10.54 -4.02 3.22
C LYS A 388 11.28 -5.10 4.02
N ALA A 389 12.38 -5.62 3.47
CA ALA A 389 13.22 -6.58 4.18
C ALA A 389 13.86 -5.98 5.43
N VAL A 390 14.38 -4.74 5.34
CA VAL A 390 14.97 -4.01 6.49
C VAL A 390 13.92 -3.76 7.57
N ASP A 391 12.70 -3.40 7.19
CA ASP A 391 11.61 -3.14 8.15
C ASP A 391 11.17 -4.38 8.94
N LYS A 392 11.38 -5.58 8.37
CA LYS A 392 10.94 -6.85 8.97
C LYS A 392 12.10 -7.74 9.45
N PHE A 393 13.32 -7.26 9.36
CA PHE A 393 14.50 -8.05 9.72
C PHE A 393 14.60 -8.26 11.22
N GLU A 394 14.63 -9.53 11.65
CA GLU A 394 14.80 -9.95 13.03
C GLU A 394 16.17 -10.65 13.22
N TYR A 395 17.16 -9.94 13.73
CA TYR A 395 18.51 -10.49 13.95
C TYR A 395 18.55 -11.65 14.94
N ARG A 396 17.57 -11.76 15.85
CA ARG A 396 17.48 -12.86 16.84
C ARG A 396 17.26 -14.23 16.22
N LYS A 397 16.80 -14.29 14.98
CA LYS A 397 16.60 -15.54 14.24
C LYS A 397 17.91 -16.16 13.73
N GLY A 398 19.04 -15.47 13.80
CA GLY A 398 20.40 -15.98 13.58
C GLY A 398 20.86 -16.05 12.12
N TYR A 399 20.04 -15.66 11.12
CA TYR A 399 20.50 -15.64 9.72
C TYR A 399 21.15 -14.33 9.34
N LYS A 400 21.99 -14.39 8.29
CA LYS A 400 22.53 -13.20 7.63
C LYS A 400 21.39 -12.40 6.98
N PHE A 401 21.48 -11.08 7.07
CA PHE A 401 20.51 -10.19 6.44
C PHE A 401 20.36 -10.47 4.93
N SER A 402 21.47 -10.75 4.23
CA SER A 402 21.45 -11.03 2.80
C SER A 402 20.55 -12.21 2.40
N THR A 403 20.48 -13.28 3.20
CA THR A 403 19.61 -14.43 2.96
C THR A 403 18.15 -14.03 2.98
N TYR A 404 17.75 -13.26 3.99
CA TYR A 404 16.39 -12.76 4.14
C TYR A 404 16.03 -11.72 3.07
N ALA A 405 16.91 -10.77 2.82
CA ALA A 405 16.70 -9.71 1.85
C ALA A 405 16.57 -10.24 0.41
N THR A 406 17.32 -11.28 0.05
CA THR A 406 17.27 -11.90 -1.28
C THR A 406 15.84 -12.34 -1.65
N TRP A 407 15.11 -12.93 -0.71
CA TRP A 407 13.74 -13.33 -0.94
C TRP A 407 12.82 -12.13 -1.22
N TRP A 408 12.88 -11.09 -0.37
CA TRP A 408 12.04 -9.89 -0.54
C TRP A 408 12.34 -9.12 -1.83
N ILE A 409 13.64 -9.02 -2.19
CA ILE A 409 14.09 -8.37 -3.42
C ILE A 409 13.55 -9.15 -4.63
N ARG A 410 13.71 -10.48 -4.64
CA ARG A 410 13.23 -11.34 -5.70
C ARG A 410 11.72 -11.26 -5.86
N GLN A 411 10.98 -11.36 -4.75
CA GLN A 411 9.52 -11.26 -4.75
C GLN A 411 9.04 -9.91 -5.31
N ALA A 412 9.69 -8.80 -4.91
CA ALA A 412 9.35 -7.48 -5.42
C ALA A 412 9.59 -7.37 -6.93
N ILE A 413 10.76 -7.81 -7.40
CA ILE A 413 11.10 -7.79 -8.83
C ILE A 413 10.15 -8.68 -9.64
N THR A 414 9.91 -9.92 -9.21
CA THR A 414 9.03 -10.85 -9.94
C THR A 414 7.61 -10.33 -10.00
N ARG A 415 7.12 -9.76 -8.91
CA ARG A 415 5.80 -9.14 -8.87
C ARG A 415 5.71 -7.91 -9.79
N ALA A 416 6.73 -7.05 -9.79
CA ALA A 416 6.77 -5.89 -10.67
C ALA A 416 6.76 -6.30 -12.16
N ILE A 417 7.55 -7.31 -12.53
CA ILE A 417 7.53 -7.89 -13.89
C ILE A 417 6.12 -8.39 -14.23
N SER A 418 5.47 -9.11 -13.32
CA SER A 418 4.11 -9.61 -13.55
C SER A 418 3.09 -8.49 -13.73
N ASP A 419 3.23 -7.39 -12.99
CA ASP A 419 2.26 -6.30 -12.99
C ASP A 419 2.49 -5.26 -14.09
N GLN A 420 3.74 -5.06 -14.56
CA GLN A 420 4.13 -3.91 -15.38
C GLN A 420 4.84 -4.25 -16.70
N ALA A 421 5.37 -5.49 -16.87
CA ALA A 421 6.17 -5.82 -18.03
C ALA A 421 5.38 -5.94 -19.36
N ARG A 422 4.06 -6.06 -19.29
CA ARG A 422 3.21 -6.25 -20.46
C ARG A 422 2.41 -5.01 -20.80
N THR A 423 2.31 -4.68 -22.08
CA THR A 423 1.45 -3.58 -22.59
C THR A 423 -0.01 -3.79 -22.18
N ILE A 424 -0.51 -5.02 -22.26
CA ILE A 424 -1.83 -5.41 -21.75
C ILE A 424 -1.60 -6.17 -20.44
N ARG A 425 -2.00 -5.58 -19.32
CA ARG A 425 -1.83 -6.17 -17.98
C ARG A 425 -2.56 -7.50 -17.88
N VAL A 426 -1.86 -8.51 -17.40
CA VAL A 426 -2.41 -9.85 -17.12
C VAL A 426 -2.35 -10.12 -15.60
N PRO A 427 -3.40 -10.69 -14.99
CA PRO A 427 -3.37 -11.04 -13.56
C PRO A 427 -2.22 -12.02 -13.21
N VAL A 428 -1.64 -11.89 -12.00
CA VAL A 428 -0.47 -12.67 -11.56
C VAL A 428 -0.69 -14.18 -11.70
N HIS A 429 -1.86 -14.71 -11.29
CA HIS A 429 -2.16 -16.14 -11.40
C HIS A 429 -2.16 -16.67 -12.85
N MET A 430 -2.48 -15.83 -13.83
CA MET A 430 -2.38 -16.20 -15.26
C MET A 430 -0.94 -16.24 -15.73
N ILE A 431 -0.10 -15.31 -15.23
CA ILE A 431 1.35 -15.30 -15.53
C ILE A 431 2.02 -16.54 -14.95
N GLU A 432 1.65 -16.98 -13.75
CA GLU A 432 2.11 -18.25 -13.19
C GLU A 432 1.71 -19.44 -14.06
N GLN A 433 0.48 -19.46 -14.58
CA GLN A 433 0.04 -20.49 -15.51
C GLN A 433 0.84 -20.45 -16.82
N ILE A 434 1.10 -19.27 -17.37
CA ILE A 434 1.95 -19.10 -18.56
C ILE A 434 3.36 -19.62 -18.29
N ASN A 435 3.96 -19.27 -17.15
CA ASN A 435 5.30 -19.72 -16.78
C ASN A 435 5.36 -21.26 -16.64
N LYS A 436 4.33 -21.89 -16.05
CA LYS A 436 4.24 -23.37 -15.97
C LYS A 436 4.18 -23.99 -17.35
N VAL A 437 3.33 -23.50 -18.24
CA VAL A 437 3.23 -23.98 -19.63
C VAL A 437 4.56 -23.78 -20.36
N MET A 438 5.20 -22.62 -20.24
CA MET A 438 6.49 -22.35 -20.88
C MET A 438 7.63 -23.22 -20.34
N ARG A 439 7.63 -23.54 -19.04
CA ARG A 439 8.59 -24.44 -18.41
C ARG A 439 8.44 -25.84 -18.99
N GLU A 440 7.24 -26.40 -18.99
CA GLU A 440 6.96 -27.73 -19.55
C GLU A 440 7.24 -27.79 -21.06
N THR A 441 6.94 -26.75 -21.79
CA THR A 441 7.28 -26.66 -23.22
C THR A 441 8.79 -26.77 -23.44
N ARG A 442 9.61 -26.06 -22.63
CA ARG A 442 11.08 -26.13 -22.72
C ARG A 442 11.62 -27.50 -22.34
N LEU A 443 11.08 -28.12 -21.27
CA LEU A 443 11.48 -29.47 -20.86
C LEU A 443 11.14 -30.49 -21.95
N PHE A 444 9.94 -30.40 -22.52
CA PHE A 444 9.54 -31.29 -23.62
C PHE A 444 10.44 -31.12 -24.83
N GLN A 445 10.75 -29.87 -25.21
CA GLN A 445 11.65 -29.58 -26.33
C GLN A 445 13.08 -30.10 -26.09
N GLN A 446 13.54 -30.06 -24.82
CA GLN A 446 14.85 -30.63 -24.45
C GLN A 446 14.87 -32.15 -24.53
N GLU A 447 13.74 -32.84 -24.19
CA GLU A 447 13.63 -34.31 -24.24
C GLU A 447 13.42 -34.85 -25.66
N PHE A 448 12.54 -34.20 -26.44
CA PHE A 448 12.06 -34.72 -27.71
C PHE A 448 12.56 -33.93 -28.95
N GLY A 449 13.25 -32.81 -28.75
CA GLY A 449 13.80 -31.99 -29.88
C GLY A 449 12.76 -31.25 -30.70
N ARG A 450 11.47 -31.29 -30.34
CA ARG A 450 10.36 -30.62 -31.04
C ARG A 450 9.43 -29.91 -30.06
N GLU A 451 8.63 -28.99 -30.56
CA GLU A 451 7.59 -28.36 -29.74
C GLU A 451 6.45 -29.33 -29.41
N PRO A 452 5.92 -29.26 -28.17
CA PRO A 452 4.78 -30.09 -27.73
C PRO A 452 3.46 -29.61 -28.33
N THR A 453 2.59 -30.55 -28.65
CA THR A 453 1.19 -30.25 -28.98
C THR A 453 0.41 -29.84 -27.73
N PRO A 454 -0.72 -29.12 -27.87
CA PRO A 454 -1.57 -28.78 -26.72
C PRO A 454 -2.07 -30.00 -25.94
N GLU A 455 -2.25 -31.14 -26.61
CA GLU A 455 -2.69 -32.41 -26.02
C GLU A 455 -1.59 -33.01 -25.12
N GLU A 456 -0.34 -33.04 -25.61
CA GLU A 456 0.82 -33.52 -24.86
C GLU A 456 1.10 -32.67 -23.62
N LEU A 457 0.91 -31.35 -23.71
CA LEU A 457 1.01 -30.46 -22.56
C LEU A 457 -0.14 -30.68 -21.57
N ALA A 458 -1.34 -31.00 -22.06
CA ALA A 458 -2.50 -31.31 -21.24
C ALA A 458 -2.24 -32.55 -20.36
N ASP A 459 -1.65 -33.60 -20.96
CA ASP A 459 -1.32 -34.83 -20.25
C ASP A 459 -0.23 -34.63 -19.19
N ARG A 460 0.81 -33.82 -19.49
CA ARG A 460 1.89 -33.54 -18.54
C ARG A 460 1.46 -32.64 -17.37
N LEU A 461 0.67 -31.62 -17.64
CA LEU A 461 0.21 -30.66 -16.62
C LEU A 461 -1.06 -31.11 -15.90
N GLY A 462 -1.76 -32.16 -16.39
CA GLY A 462 -3.06 -32.59 -15.87
C GLY A 462 -4.16 -31.53 -16.08
N TRP A 463 -4.04 -30.71 -17.13
CA TRP A 463 -5.00 -29.63 -17.44
C TRP A 463 -5.82 -29.96 -18.70
N PRO A 464 -7.06 -29.46 -18.79
CA PRO A 464 -7.84 -29.63 -20.02
C PRO A 464 -7.21 -28.86 -21.18
N VAL A 465 -7.26 -29.42 -22.38
CA VAL A 465 -6.66 -28.85 -23.63
C VAL A 465 -7.17 -27.44 -23.91
N SER A 466 -8.46 -27.17 -23.64
CA SER A 466 -9.07 -25.84 -23.80
C SER A 466 -8.37 -24.78 -22.92
N LYS A 467 -8.01 -25.13 -21.70
CA LYS A 467 -7.28 -24.24 -20.78
C LYS A 467 -5.88 -23.92 -21.31
N ILE A 468 -5.16 -24.90 -21.84
CA ILE A 468 -3.82 -24.68 -22.41
C ILE A 468 -3.89 -23.78 -23.63
N LYS A 469 -4.86 -24.01 -24.54
CA LYS A 469 -5.09 -23.12 -25.68
C LYS A 469 -5.40 -21.69 -25.22
N GLY A 470 -6.22 -21.52 -24.20
CA GLY A 470 -6.52 -20.23 -23.58
C GLY A 470 -5.27 -19.55 -23.02
N VAL A 471 -4.45 -20.28 -22.26
CA VAL A 471 -3.18 -19.75 -21.68
C VAL A 471 -2.19 -19.36 -22.80
N LYS A 472 -2.03 -20.18 -23.85
CA LYS A 472 -1.17 -19.84 -24.99
C LYS A 472 -1.64 -18.58 -25.73
N ASN A 473 -2.95 -18.35 -25.86
CA ASN A 473 -3.48 -17.14 -26.50
C ASN A 473 -3.22 -15.89 -25.64
N VAL A 474 -3.38 -15.98 -24.32
CA VAL A 474 -3.07 -14.86 -23.40
C VAL A 474 -1.56 -14.58 -23.31
N ALA A 475 -0.73 -15.59 -23.57
CA ALA A 475 0.74 -15.46 -23.54
C ALA A 475 1.29 -14.60 -24.71
N ARG A 476 0.53 -14.41 -25.79
CA ARG A 476 0.98 -13.63 -26.95
C ARG A 476 1.16 -12.17 -26.59
N GLU A 477 2.23 -11.58 -27.09
CA GLU A 477 2.49 -10.14 -26.98
C GLU A 477 1.87 -9.40 -28.17
N PRO A 478 1.40 -8.16 -27.98
CA PRO A 478 0.92 -7.34 -29.10
C PRO A 478 2.06 -6.96 -30.03
N ILE A 479 1.76 -6.89 -31.32
CA ILE A 479 2.69 -6.46 -32.37
C ILE A 479 2.47 -4.98 -32.62
N SER A 480 3.53 -4.21 -32.87
CA SER A 480 3.42 -2.78 -33.20
C SER A 480 2.71 -2.57 -34.54
N LEU A 481 1.82 -1.59 -34.61
CA LEU A 481 1.19 -1.16 -35.86
C LEU A 481 2.18 -0.48 -36.83
N GLU A 482 3.29 0.03 -36.30
CA GLU A 482 4.37 0.66 -37.09
C GLU A 482 5.38 -0.37 -37.64
N THR A 483 5.10 -1.67 -37.48
CA THR A 483 5.97 -2.69 -38.04
C THR A 483 5.87 -2.64 -39.57
N PRO A 484 7.00 -2.44 -40.28
CA PRO A 484 6.99 -2.43 -41.75
C PRO A 484 6.63 -3.81 -42.31
N VAL A 485 5.82 -3.84 -43.36
CA VAL A 485 5.35 -5.05 -44.03
C VAL A 485 5.74 -4.97 -45.53
N GLY A 486 6.49 -5.96 -46.01
CA GLY A 486 6.96 -6.02 -47.38
C GLY A 486 8.45 -5.78 -47.54
N GLU A 487 8.98 -6.03 -48.75
CA GLU A 487 10.43 -5.91 -49.04
C GLU A 487 10.89 -4.44 -49.21
N GLU A 488 9.97 -3.52 -49.55
CA GLU A 488 10.28 -2.10 -49.80
C GLU A 488 10.07 -1.19 -48.56
N GLU A 489 9.66 -1.74 -47.39
CA GLU A 489 9.42 -1.03 -46.09
C GLU A 489 8.48 0.18 -46.16
N ASP A 490 7.81 0.44 -47.30
CA ASP A 490 6.95 1.61 -47.50
C ASP A 490 5.55 1.48 -46.86
N SER A 491 5.13 0.27 -46.46
CA SER A 491 3.81 -0.02 -45.89
C SER A 491 3.91 -0.47 -44.45
N LEU A 492 3.06 0.06 -43.58
CA LEU A 492 3.00 -0.32 -42.17
C LEU A 492 1.88 -1.33 -41.93
N LEU A 493 2.02 -2.19 -40.90
CA LEU A 493 0.99 -3.17 -40.53
C LEU A 493 -0.37 -2.50 -40.27
N GLY A 494 -0.35 -1.28 -39.73
CA GLY A 494 -1.56 -0.49 -39.47
C GLY A 494 -2.39 -0.18 -40.71
N ASP A 495 -1.74 -0.05 -41.89
CA ASP A 495 -2.41 0.29 -43.13
C ASP A 495 -3.24 -0.87 -43.70
N PHE A 496 -2.95 -2.10 -43.26
CA PHE A 496 -3.67 -3.32 -43.68
C PHE A 496 -4.83 -3.69 -42.73
N ILE A 497 -5.02 -2.97 -41.62
CA ILE A 497 -6.09 -3.27 -40.66
C ILE A 497 -7.33 -2.48 -40.99
N GLU A 498 -8.40 -3.19 -41.37
CA GLU A 498 -9.71 -2.60 -41.68
C GLU A 498 -10.36 -1.99 -40.45
N ASP A 499 -10.83 -0.75 -40.59
CA ASP A 499 -11.70 -0.11 -39.57
C ASP A 499 -13.13 -0.65 -39.67
N LYS A 500 -13.52 -1.46 -38.70
CA LYS A 500 -14.84 -2.07 -38.61
C LYS A 500 -15.93 -1.15 -38.05
N TYR A 501 -15.56 0.02 -37.54
CA TYR A 501 -16.51 0.98 -36.97
C TYR A 501 -17.02 2.00 -37.99
N VAL A 502 -16.30 2.18 -39.09
CA VAL A 502 -16.75 3.04 -40.19
C VAL A 502 -17.70 2.26 -41.07
N ASP A 503 -18.95 2.71 -41.12
CA ASP A 503 -19.97 2.11 -41.99
C ASP A 503 -19.54 2.24 -43.48
N SER A 504 -19.72 1.16 -44.24
CA SER A 504 -19.48 1.19 -45.68
C SER A 504 -20.33 2.31 -46.30
N PRO A 505 -19.78 3.13 -47.22
CA PRO A 505 -20.52 4.16 -47.96
C PRO A 505 -21.78 3.62 -48.64
N ALA A 506 -21.71 2.40 -49.14
CA ALA A 506 -22.89 1.72 -49.76
C ALA A 506 -23.98 1.46 -48.71
N ASN A 507 -23.63 0.95 -47.54
CA ASN A 507 -24.61 0.72 -46.46
C ASN A 507 -25.19 2.04 -45.96
N THR A 508 -24.41 3.07 -45.78
CA THR A 508 -24.85 4.41 -45.39
C THR A 508 -25.83 4.99 -46.40
N ALA A 509 -25.53 4.84 -47.72
CA ALA A 509 -26.45 5.27 -48.77
C ALA A 509 -27.73 4.46 -48.76
N ALA A 510 -27.66 3.13 -48.57
CA ALA A 510 -28.84 2.27 -48.48
C ALA A 510 -29.73 2.64 -47.28
N TYR A 511 -29.12 2.91 -46.10
CA TYR A 511 -29.85 3.38 -44.91
C TYR A 511 -30.54 4.74 -45.14
N ARG A 512 -29.92 5.68 -45.83
CA ARG A 512 -30.52 6.97 -46.18
C ARG A 512 -31.72 6.79 -47.10
N LEU A 513 -31.58 5.98 -48.16
CA LEU A 513 -32.67 5.65 -49.07
C LEU A 513 -33.82 4.94 -48.35
N LEU A 514 -33.53 3.99 -47.45
CA LEU A 514 -34.52 3.35 -46.61
C LEU A 514 -35.27 4.37 -45.75
N HIS A 515 -34.54 5.29 -45.11
CA HIS A 515 -35.11 6.33 -44.26
C HIS A 515 -36.03 7.25 -45.07
N GLU A 516 -35.67 7.65 -46.29
CA GLU A 516 -36.51 8.42 -47.21
C GLU A 516 -37.78 7.66 -47.63
N GLN A 517 -37.66 6.37 -47.93
CA GLN A 517 -38.79 5.53 -48.26
C GLN A 517 -39.74 5.34 -47.06
N ILE A 518 -39.21 5.10 -45.86
CA ILE A 518 -40.01 5.06 -44.64
C ILE A 518 -40.75 6.38 -44.44
N ASN A 519 -40.08 7.52 -44.59
CA ASN A 519 -40.72 8.83 -44.50
C ASN A 519 -41.85 9.02 -45.53
N THR A 520 -41.64 8.55 -46.76
CA THR A 520 -42.62 8.62 -47.83
C THR A 520 -43.85 7.74 -47.52
N VAL A 521 -43.64 6.55 -46.98
CA VAL A 521 -44.70 5.63 -46.57
C VAL A 521 -45.47 6.19 -45.36
N LEU A 522 -44.76 6.75 -44.37
CA LEU A 522 -45.35 7.35 -43.18
C LEU A 522 -46.23 8.57 -43.53
N LYS A 523 -45.88 9.37 -44.54
CA LYS A 523 -46.72 10.49 -45.02
C LYS A 523 -48.10 10.05 -45.52
N THR A 524 -48.29 8.78 -45.87
CA THR A 524 -49.57 8.23 -46.26
C THR A 524 -50.52 7.90 -45.08
N LEU A 525 -50.03 8.01 -43.85
CA LEU A 525 -50.82 7.83 -42.62
C LEU A 525 -51.41 9.16 -42.14
N PRO A 526 -52.53 9.11 -41.38
CA PRO A 526 -53.03 10.30 -40.68
C PRO A 526 -51.96 10.93 -39.77
N ALA A 527 -51.90 12.25 -39.68
CA ALA A 527 -50.87 13.00 -38.96
C ALA A 527 -50.65 12.52 -37.52
N ARG A 528 -51.69 12.14 -36.81
CA ARG A 528 -51.57 11.59 -35.43
C ARG A 528 -50.91 10.22 -35.41
N GLU A 529 -51.25 9.30 -36.29
CA GLU A 529 -50.67 7.96 -36.38
C GLU A 529 -49.20 8.05 -36.81
N GLN A 530 -48.87 8.93 -37.76
CA GLN A 530 -47.52 9.19 -38.21
C GLN A 530 -46.64 9.67 -37.07
N LYS A 531 -47.08 10.66 -36.30
CA LYS A 531 -46.28 11.23 -35.21
C LYS A 531 -46.06 10.24 -34.04
N VAL A 532 -47.08 9.40 -33.73
CA VAL A 532 -46.93 8.33 -32.73
C VAL A 532 -45.90 7.31 -33.18
N ILE A 533 -45.89 6.86 -34.43
CA ILE A 533 -44.90 5.91 -34.96
C ILE A 533 -43.51 6.53 -34.93
N ARG A 534 -43.34 7.78 -35.36
CA ARG A 534 -42.03 8.47 -35.34
C ARG A 534 -41.43 8.51 -33.95
N MET A 535 -42.19 8.91 -32.95
CA MET A 535 -41.71 8.95 -31.57
C MET A 535 -41.47 7.55 -31.00
N ARG A 536 -42.36 6.58 -31.26
CA ARG A 536 -42.20 5.22 -30.75
C ARG A 536 -40.93 4.53 -31.25
N PHE A 537 -40.58 4.75 -32.51
CA PHE A 537 -39.43 4.11 -33.14
C PHE A 537 -38.20 5.04 -33.25
N GLY A 538 -38.24 6.24 -32.69
CA GLY A 538 -37.13 7.18 -32.67
C GLY A 538 -36.67 7.62 -34.07
N LEU A 539 -37.63 7.80 -35.02
CA LEU A 539 -37.28 8.11 -36.42
C LEU A 539 -36.85 9.57 -36.62
N ASP A 540 -37.13 10.46 -35.67
CA ASP A 540 -36.79 11.88 -35.75
C ASP A 540 -35.54 12.23 -34.86
N ASP A 541 -35.49 11.67 -33.67
CA ASP A 541 -34.47 11.99 -32.63
C ASP A 541 -33.52 10.83 -32.30
N GLY A 542 -33.72 9.66 -32.92
CA GLY A 542 -32.89 8.48 -32.68
C GLY A 542 -33.24 7.71 -31.40
N TYR A 543 -34.17 8.21 -30.57
CA TYR A 543 -34.55 7.59 -29.30
C TYR A 543 -35.99 7.00 -29.35
N SER A 544 -36.12 5.73 -29.02
CA SER A 544 -37.44 5.07 -28.93
C SER A 544 -38.13 5.48 -27.63
N HIS A 545 -39.27 6.22 -27.73
CA HIS A 545 -40.04 6.62 -26.58
C HIS A 545 -41.00 5.52 -26.09
N THR A 546 -41.23 5.46 -24.78
CA THR A 546 -42.20 4.55 -24.18
C THR A 546 -43.65 4.96 -24.50
N LEU A 547 -44.61 4.01 -24.38
CA LEU A 547 -46.03 4.33 -24.58
C LEU A 547 -46.55 5.39 -23.61
N GLU A 548 -45.97 5.49 -22.43
CA GLU A 548 -46.32 6.45 -21.39
C GLU A 548 -45.84 7.85 -21.75
N GLU A 549 -44.59 7.99 -22.18
CA GLU A 549 -44.01 9.26 -22.64
C GLU A 549 -44.75 9.83 -23.84
N VAL A 550 -45.03 8.97 -24.85
CA VAL A 550 -45.85 9.38 -25.99
C VAL A 550 -47.27 9.75 -25.53
N GLY A 551 -47.84 9.00 -24.58
CA GLY A 551 -49.14 9.32 -23.98
C GLY A 551 -49.16 10.70 -23.30
N TYR A 552 -48.09 11.04 -22.60
CA TYR A 552 -47.92 12.35 -21.98
C TYR A 552 -47.90 13.49 -23.02
N VAL A 553 -47.14 13.32 -24.11
CA VAL A 553 -47.07 14.33 -25.19
C VAL A 553 -48.43 14.55 -25.88
N PHE A 554 -49.16 13.47 -26.13
CA PHE A 554 -50.47 13.56 -26.80
C PHE A 554 -51.67 13.77 -25.85
N LYS A 555 -51.41 13.86 -24.52
CA LYS A 555 -52.42 14.00 -23.46
C LYS A 555 -53.52 12.91 -23.53
N VAL A 556 -53.09 11.66 -23.74
CA VAL A 556 -53.96 10.48 -23.81
C VAL A 556 -53.36 9.32 -23.00
N THR A 557 -54.21 8.34 -22.66
CA THR A 557 -53.78 7.18 -21.88
C THR A 557 -52.82 6.27 -22.68
N ARG A 558 -51.94 5.55 -21.97
CA ARG A 558 -51.04 4.54 -22.52
C ARG A 558 -51.76 3.55 -23.46
N GLU A 559 -52.90 3.06 -23.03
CA GLU A 559 -53.67 2.10 -23.82
C GLU A 559 -54.21 2.72 -25.14
N ARG A 560 -54.52 4.00 -25.12
CA ARG A 560 -54.93 4.71 -26.34
C ARG A 560 -53.78 4.84 -27.34
N ILE A 561 -52.59 5.11 -26.88
CA ILE A 561 -51.39 5.12 -27.75
C ILE A 561 -51.13 3.73 -28.32
N ARG A 562 -51.25 2.65 -27.52
CA ARG A 562 -51.10 1.26 -27.98
C ARG A 562 -52.13 0.92 -29.09
N GLN A 563 -53.38 1.38 -28.96
CA GLN A 563 -54.40 1.21 -30.00
C GLN A 563 -54.05 1.96 -31.28
N ILE A 564 -53.57 3.21 -31.17
CA ILE A 564 -53.14 4.03 -32.31
C ILE A 564 -51.96 3.38 -33.02
N GLU A 565 -50.92 2.92 -32.27
CA GLU A 565 -49.77 2.20 -32.80
C GLU A 565 -50.19 0.93 -33.55
N ALA A 566 -51.00 0.07 -32.92
CA ALA A 566 -51.50 -1.17 -33.54
C ALA A 566 -52.27 -0.90 -34.82
N LYS A 567 -53.11 0.16 -34.84
CA LYS A 567 -53.85 0.57 -36.02
C LYS A 567 -52.94 1.09 -37.13
N ALA A 568 -51.94 1.90 -36.78
CA ALA A 568 -50.95 2.42 -37.71
C ALA A 568 -50.12 1.28 -38.35
N LEU A 569 -49.63 0.34 -37.54
CA LEU A 569 -48.89 -0.82 -38.01
C LEU A 569 -49.72 -1.73 -38.92
N ARG A 570 -51.03 -1.94 -38.59
CA ARG A 570 -51.95 -2.69 -39.44
C ARG A 570 -52.13 -2.02 -40.81
N ARG A 571 -52.20 -0.66 -40.82
CA ARG A 571 -52.30 0.11 -42.07
C ARG A 571 -50.99 0.06 -42.88
N LEU A 572 -49.83 0.01 -42.23
CA LEU A 572 -48.53 -0.13 -42.88
C LEU A 572 -48.36 -1.51 -43.52
N ARG A 573 -48.90 -2.57 -42.91
CA ARG A 573 -48.89 -3.95 -43.46
C ARG A 573 -49.70 -4.11 -44.74
N HIS A 574 -50.53 -3.12 -45.14
CA HIS A 574 -51.28 -3.23 -46.37
C HIS A 574 -50.32 -3.38 -47.59
N PRO A 575 -50.64 -4.29 -48.55
CA PRO A 575 -49.77 -4.63 -49.67
C PRO A 575 -49.24 -3.43 -50.47
N THR A 576 -50.03 -2.40 -50.67
CA THR A 576 -49.66 -1.18 -51.40
C THR A 576 -48.58 -0.37 -50.73
N ARG A 577 -48.46 -0.46 -49.38
CA ARG A 577 -47.41 0.23 -48.58
C ARG A 577 -46.26 -0.69 -48.28
N ALA A 578 -46.53 -1.94 -47.93
CA ALA A 578 -45.51 -2.93 -47.62
C ALA A 578 -44.59 -3.22 -48.80
N ARG A 579 -45.14 -3.23 -50.06
CA ARG A 579 -44.35 -3.47 -51.25
C ARG A 579 -43.19 -2.47 -51.45
N LYS A 580 -43.38 -1.22 -51.06
CA LYS A 580 -42.34 -0.18 -51.13
C LYS A 580 -41.15 -0.39 -50.16
N LEU A 581 -41.32 -1.18 -49.11
CA LEU A 581 -40.30 -1.47 -48.12
C LEU A 581 -39.75 -2.88 -48.25
N LYS A 582 -40.35 -3.75 -49.07
CA LYS A 582 -39.97 -5.15 -49.15
C LYS A 582 -38.56 -5.35 -49.69
N ASP A 583 -38.19 -4.55 -50.67
CA ASP A 583 -36.85 -4.66 -51.32
C ASP A 583 -35.68 -4.36 -50.35
N TYR A 584 -35.94 -3.71 -49.23
CA TYR A 584 -34.96 -3.42 -48.19
C TYR A 584 -34.84 -4.49 -47.09
N LEU A 585 -35.77 -5.47 -47.05
CA LEU A 585 -35.70 -6.58 -46.10
C LEU A 585 -34.59 -7.57 -46.42
N ASP A 586 -34.21 -7.63 -47.68
CA ASP A 586 -33.12 -8.52 -48.17
C ASP A 586 -31.73 -7.94 -47.93
N TYR A 587 -31.63 -6.65 -47.50
CA TYR A 587 -30.39 -5.95 -47.17
C TYR A 587 -30.11 -5.84 -45.65
N MET A 588 -30.96 -6.35 -44.80
CA MET A 588 -30.78 -6.47 -43.33
C MET A 588 -30.47 -7.91 -42.94
#